data_2a9778f5c9cea1c67bdee6200c82cef0
#
_entry.id   2a9778f5c9cea1c67bdee6200c82cef0
#
_cell.length_a   1.000
_cell.length_b   1.000
_cell.length_c   1.000
_cell.angle_alpha   90.00
_cell.angle_beta   90.00
_cell.angle_gamma   90.00
#
_symmetry.space_group_name_H-M   'P 1'
#
loop_
_entity.id
_entity.type
_entity.pdbx_description
1 polymer ?
#
loop_
_entity_poly.entity_id
_entity_poly.type
_entity_poly.pdbx_seq_one_letter_code
_entity_poly.pdbx_strand_id
1 'polypeptide(L)'
;MKFINTLFLALLISSISNNTNAEETYIGDVSMGEVKHSAAFTQMKRMLGEWEGKLYQQSGAVVDTYSKFRLVSNGNSIVETLIEDGVEMFTTYSDKDGKLVIKHYCALGTEPMFTVASMDKNSIQLKSDPRPGYHPEHHNFVKSMGWTFKDENDVRVDATLHLDGELQAQHSMIKRIN
;
A
#
# COMPACT_ATOMS: atom_id res chain seq x y z
N MET A 1 -23.85 -57.18 47.88
CA MET A 1 -24.00 -56.66 46.46
C MET A 1 -24.21 -55.18 46.58
N LYS A 2 -23.16 -54.38 46.15
CA LYS A 2 -23.23 -52.91 46.11
C LYS A 2 -23.32 -52.52 44.64
N PHE A 3 -24.39 -51.85 44.24
CA PHE A 3 -24.56 -51.29 42.90
C PHE A 3 -23.92 -49.92 42.91
N ILE A 4 -22.94 -49.73 41.99
CA ILE A 4 -22.31 -48.45 41.71
C ILE A 4 -23.05 -47.82 40.54
N ASN A 5 -23.77 -46.72 40.82
CA ASN A 5 -24.39 -45.89 39.77
C ASN A 5 -23.34 -44.94 39.19
N THR A 6 -22.98 -45.16 37.95
CA THR A 6 -22.11 -44.25 37.22
C THR A 6 -22.96 -43.18 36.50
N LEU A 7 -22.87 -41.95 36.98
CA LEU A 7 -23.54 -40.79 36.42
C LEU A 7 -22.69 -40.26 35.22
N PHE A 8 -23.19 -40.44 33.99
CA PHE A 8 -22.59 -39.82 32.80
C PHE A 8 -23.02 -38.34 32.74
N LEU A 9 -22.07 -37.44 32.93
CA LEU A 9 -22.25 -36.00 32.70
C LEU A 9 -21.96 -35.68 31.22
N ALA A 10 -23.01 -35.47 30.45
CA ALA A 10 -22.87 -35.03 29.06
C ALA A 10 -22.53 -33.53 29.02
N LEU A 11 -21.30 -33.18 28.62
CA LEU A 11 -20.88 -31.82 28.40
C LEU A 11 -21.44 -31.36 27.05
N LEU A 12 -22.47 -30.50 27.06
CA LEU A 12 -22.97 -29.79 25.88
C LEU A 12 -21.99 -28.64 25.58
N ILE A 13 -21.14 -28.84 24.58
CA ILE A 13 -20.32 -27.76 24.00
C ILE A 13 -21.23 -26.99 23.03
N SER A 14 -21.78 -25.87 23.47
CA SER A 14 -22.45 -24.90 22.60
C SER A 14 -21.39 -24.15 21.82
N SER A 15 -21.23 -24.46 20.54
CA SER A 15 -20.47 -23.65 19.60
C SER A 15 -21.17 -22.32 19.39
N ILE A 16 -20.65 -21.26 20.01
CA ILE A 16 -21.06 -19.88 19.72
C ILE A 16 -20.45 -19.53 18.36
N SER A 17 -21.25 -19.61 17.32
CA SER A 17 -20.91 -19.05 16.01
C SER A 17 -20.96 -17.53 16.15
N ASN A 18 -19.80 -16.88 16.28
CA ASN A 18 -19.69 -15.45 16.14
C ASN A 18 -19.92 -15.08 14.65
N ASN A 19 -21.17 -14.88 14.29
CA ASN A 19 -21.48 -14.16 13.05
C ASN A 19 -21.11 -12.69 13.28
N THR A 20 -19.91 -12.30 12.93
CA THR A 20 -19.56 -10.88 12.75
C THR A 20 -20.24 -10.42 11.46
N ASN A 21 -21.49 -9.98 11.56
CA ASN A 21 -22.11 -9.19 10.51
C ASN A 21 -21.25 -7.94 10.39
N ALA A 22 -20.57 -7.75 9.24
CA ALA A 22 -19.96 -6.48 8.92
C ALA A 22 -21.08 -5.42 8.97
N GLU A 23 -20.87 -4.37 9.76
CA GLU A 23 -21.82 -3.27 9.87
C GLU A 23 -21.92 -2.59 8.50
N GLU A 24 -23.13 -2.56 7.92
CA GLU A 24 -23.35 -1.87 6.66
C GLU A 24 -23.07 -0.38 6.84
N THR A 25 -22.21 0.18 6.00
CA THR A 25 -21.90 1.61 5.98
C THR A 25 -22.83 2.34 5.01
N TYR A 26 -23.33 3.50 5.40
CA TYR A 26 -24.23 4.30 4.59
C TYR A 26 -23.69 5.71 4.35
N ILE A 27 -24.03 6.28 3.19
CA ILE A 27 -23.93 7.71 2.92
C ILE A 27 -25.35 8.19 2.65
N GLY A 28 -25.95 8.85 3.65
CA GLY A 28 -27.39 9.15 3.61
C GLY A 28 -28.22 7.86 3.57
N ASP A 29 -28.97 7.64 2.50
CA ASP A 29 -29.79 6.46 2.23
C ASP A 29 -29.12 5.45 1.28
N VAL A 30 -27.86 5.71 0.88
CA VAL A 30 -27.09 4.84 -0.02
C VAL A 30 -26.26 3.86 0.77
N SER A 31 -26.56 2.56 0.67
CA SER A 31 -25.76 1.48 1.25
C SER A 31 -24.46 1.30 0.48
N MET A 32 -23.33 1.23 1.22
CA MET A 32 -22.02 0.91 0.67
C MET A 32 -21.82 -0.61 0.70
N GLY A 33 -21.82 -1.23 -0.48
CA GLY A 33 -21.52 -2.66 -0.62
C GLY A 33 -20.10 -3.02 -0.22
N GLU A 34 -19.89 -4.28 0.17
CA GLU A 34 -18.56 -4.83 0.41
C GLU A 34 -17.76 -4.87 -0.89
N VAL A 35 -16.53 -4.35 -0.86
CA VAL A 35 -15.61 -4.37 -1.98
C VAL A 35 -14.51 -5.40 -1.73
N LYS A 36 -14.35 -6.35 -2.67
CA LYS A 36 -13.26 -7.30 -2.65
C LYS A 36 -12.01 -6.66 -3.23
N HIS A 37 -10.95 -6.65 -2.44
CA HIS A 37 -9.66 -6.10 -2.84
C HIS A 37 -8.76 -7.17 -3.47
N SER A 38 -7.91 -6.73 -4.41
CA SER A 38 -6.81 -7.55 -4.92
C SER A 38 -5.80 -7.89 -3.81
N ALA A 39 -5.03 -8.95 -4.01
CA ALA A 39 -3.93 -9.29 -3.11
C ALA A 39 -2.90 -8.15 -3.00
N ALA A 40 -2.65 -7.44 -4.11
CA ALA A 40 -1.73 -6.31 -4.14
C ALA A 40 -2.24 -5.12 -3.32
N PHE A 41 -3.52 -4.76 -3.43
CA PHE A 41 -4.11 -3.72 -2.57
C PHE A 41 -4.07 -4.13 -1.09
N THR A 42 -4.37 -5.40 -0.80
CA THR A 42 -4.30 -5.94 0.56
C THR A 42 -2.87 -5.86 1.12
N GLN A 43 -1.86 -6.14 0.30
CA GLN A 43 -0.46 -6.00 0.72
C GLN A 43 -0.07 -4.53 0.95
N MET A 44 -0.56 -3.60 0.13
CA MET A 44 -0.32 -2.15 0.35
C MET A 44 -0.95 -1.61 1.63
N LYS A 45 -2.00 -2.26 2.18
CA LYS A 45 -2.53 -1.91 3.51
C LYS A 45 -1.49 -2.04 4.64
N ARG A 46 -0.42 -2.81 4.45
CA ARG A 46 0.71 -2.87 5.41
C ARG A 46 1.41 -1.52 5.56
N MET A 47 1.29 -0.63 4.58
CA MET A 47 1.86 0.72 4.66
C MET A 47 1.01 1.70 5.47
N LEU A 48 -0.23 1.37 5.86
CA LEU A 48 -1.08 2.28 6.63
C LEU A 48 -0.38 2.77 7.90
N GLY A 49 -0.47 4.06 8.17
CA GLY A 49 0.22 4.75 9.27
C GLY A 49 1.25 5.74 8.78
N GLU A 50 2.19 6.10 9.66
CA GLU A 50 3.21 7.12 9.42
C GLU A 50 4.60 6.48 9.43
N TRP A 51 5.45 6.97 8.53
CA TRP A 51 6.77 6.44 8.27
C TRP A 51 7.76 7.58 8.10
N GLU A 52 8.96 7.42 8.62
CA GLU A 52 10.06 8.36 8.43
C GLU A 52 11.36 7.64 8.07
N GLY A 53 12.27 8.33 7.44
CA GLY A 53 13.58 7.77 7.09
C GLY A 53 14.43 8.67 6.22
N LYS A 54 15.24 8.04 5.40
CA LYS A 54 16.16 8.74 4.47
C LYS A 54 15.98 8.23 3.06
N LEU A 55 15.98 9.16 2.12
CA LEU A 55 16.10 8.91 0.68
C LEU A 55 17.56 9.03 0.28
N TYR A 56 18.06 8.02 -0.40
CA TYR A 56 19.42 7.93 -0.96
C TYR A 56 19.32 8.03 -2.47
N GLN A 57 19.88 9.09 -3.03
CA GLN A 57 19.90 9.34 -4.47
C GLN A 57 21.17 8.82 -5.12
N GLN A 58 21.11 8.51 -6.41
CA GLN A 58 22.28 8.05 -7.19
C GLN A 58 23.44 9.06 -7.19
N SER A 59 23.15 10.33 -7.09
CA SER A 59 24.16 11.42 -6.95
C SER A 59 24.98 11.36 -5.66
N GLY A 60 24.55 10.54 -4.67
CA GLY A 60 25.10 10.49 -3.34
C GLY A 60 24.41 11.44 -2.35
N ALA A 61 23.43 12.23 -2.78
CA ALA A 61 22.64 13.04 -1.86
C ALA A 61 21.78 12.15 -0.95
N VAL A 62 21.64 12.56 0.31
CA VAL A 62 20.81 11.89 1.32
C VAL A 62 19.93 12.93 1.97
N VAL A 63 18.62 12.77 1.83
CA VAL A 63 17.63 13.71 2.36
C VAL A 63 16.62 13.01 3.26
N ASP A 64 15.89 13.79 4.05
CA ASP A 64 14.80 13.27 4.87
C ASP A 64 13.61 12.88 4.00
N THR A 65 12.93 11.79 4.38
CA THR A 65 11.67 11.36 3.79
C THR A 65 10.67 11.00 4.88
N TYR A 66 9.42 11.37 4.64
CA TYR A 66 8.27 11.07 5.46
C TYR A 66 7.11 10.65 4.58
N SER A 67 6.38 9.62 4.97
CA SER A 67 5.15 9.20 4.30
C SER A 67 4.03 8.95 5.31
N LYS A 68 2.82 9.39 4.96
CA LYS A 68 1.60 9.07 5.68
C LYS A 68 0.58 8.41 4.78
N PHE A 69 0.27 7.15 5.07
CA PHE A 69 -0.71 6.36 4.33
C PHE A 69 -2.03 6.28 5.11
N ARG A 70 -3.12 6.63 4.46
CA ARG A 70 -4.47 6.60 5.04
C ARG A 70 -5.43 5.84 4.15
N LEU A 71 -6.28 5.02 4.78
CA LEU A 71 -7.41 4.38 4.10
C LEU A 71 -8.56 5.39 3.97
N VAL A 72 -9.11 5.52 2.78
CA VAL A 72 -10.20 6.45 2.45
C VAL A 72 -11.27 5.75 1.59
N SER A 73 -12.31 6.47 1.20
CA SER A 73 -13.37 5.95 0.30
C SER A 73 -13.99 4.64 0.81
N ASN A 74 -14.36 4.62 2.10
CA ASN A 74 -14.90 3.42 2.77
C ASN A 74 -13.98 2.19 2.63
N GLY A 75 -12.69 2.39 2.75
CA GLY A 75 -11.70 1.30 2.66
C GLY A 75 -11.26 0.92 1.24
N ASN A 76 -11.76 1.61 0.20
CA ASN A 76 -11.55 1.25 -1.20
C ASN A 76 -10.34 1.92 -1.84
N SER A 77 -9.72 2.87 -1.15
CA SER A 77 -8.52 3.55 -1.64
C SER A 77 -7.57 3.84 -0.49
N ILE A 78 -6.28 3.85 -0.79
CA ILE A 78 -5.24 4.37 0.09
C ILE A 78 -4.73 5.67 -0.55
N VAL A 79 -4.52 6.68 0.28
CA VAL A 79 -3.82 7.90 -0.12
C VAL A 79 -2.53 8.01 0.69
N GLU A 80 -1.48 8.44 0.01
CA GLU A 80 -0.18 8.75 0.61
C GLU A 80 0.11 10.24 0.45
N THR A 81 0.47 10.88 1.54
CA THR A 81 1.22 12.14 1.53
C THR A 81 2.69 11.78 1.70
N LEU A 82 3.51 12.08 0.72
CA LEU A 82 4.95 11.86 0.71
C LEU A 82 5.66 13.21 0.78
N ILE A 83 6.62 13.36 1.70
CA ILE A 83 7.45 14.56 1.82
C ILE A 83 8.91 14.13 1.70
N GLU A 84 9.61 14.66 0.70
CA GLU A 84 11.05 14.45 0.50
C GLU A 84 11.75 15.80 0.46
N ASP A 85 12.74 16.02 1.33
CA ASP A 85 13.46 17.28 1.49
C ASP A 85 12.52 18.50 1.62
N GLY A 86 11.40 18.33 2.34
CA GLY A 86 10.38 19.37 2.54
C GLY A 86 9.42 19.56 1.37
N VAL A 87 9.56 18.84 0.25
CA VAL A 87 8.65 18.90 -0.89
C VAL A 87 7.56 17.86 -0.74
N GLU A 88 6.30 18.32 -0.67
CA GLU A 88 5.13 17.46 -0.56
C GLU A 88 4.69 16.94 -1.93
N MET A 89 4.42 15.64 -1.99
CA MET A 89 3.86 14.91 -3.14
C MET A 89 2.69 14.05 -2.67
N PHE A 90 1.93 13.54 -3.61
CA PHE A 90 0.73 12.76 -3.33
C PHE A 90 0.66 11.50 -4.18
N THR A 91 0.24 10.40 -3.59
CA THR A 91 0.02 9.13 -4.32
C THR A 91 -1.32 8.52 -3.94
N THR A 92 -2.03 7.99 -4.93
CA THR A 92 -3.28 7.25 -4.74
C THR A 92 -3.09 5.79 -5.15
N TYR A 93 -3.67 4.91 -4.36
CA TYR A 93 -3.69 3.46 -4.57
C TYR A 93 -5.14 3.01 -4.59
N SER A 94 -5.59 2.37 -5.64
CA SER A 94 -6.96 1.86 -5.76
C SER A 94 -7.00 0.58 -6.58
N ASP A 95 -8.00 -0.26 -6.33
CA ASP A 95 -8.27 -1.39 -7.19
C ASP A 95 -9.19 -0.96 -8.34
N LYS A 96 -8.81 -1.38 -9.54
CA LYS A 96 -9.66 -1.28 -10.72
C LYS A 96 -9.71 -2.64 -11.39
N ASP A 97 -10.91 -3.20 -11.54
CA ASP A 97 -11.14 -4.51 -12.15
C ASP A 97 -10.26 -5.63 -11.51
N GLY A 98 -10.14 -5.60 -10.16
CA GLY A 98 -9.33 -6.56 -9.39
C GLY A 98 -7.82 -6.40 -9.54
N LYS A 99 -7.35 -5.25 -10.01
CA LYS A 99 -5.93 -4.93 -10.17
C LYS A 99 -5.60 -3.62 -9.46
N LEU A 100 -4.50 -3.63 -8.71
CA LEU A 100 -3.98 -2.41 -8.09
C LEU A 100 -3.52 -1.43 -9.17
N VAL A 101 -4.04 -0.22 -9.11
CA VAL A 101 -3.64 0.94 -9.91
C VAL A 101 -3.12 2.02 -8.96
N ILE A 102 -1.97 2.58 -9.30
CA ILE A 102 -1.32 3.62 -8.51
C ILE A 102 -1.11 4.82 -9.39
N LYS A 103 -1.42 6.02 -8.88
CA LYS A 103 -1.13 7.28 -9.54
C LYS A 103 -0.32 8.16 -8.58
N HIS A 104 0.86 8.57 -9.03
CA HIS A 104 1.76 9.42 -8.26
C HIS A 104 1.78 10.83 -8.85
N TYR A 105 1.56 11.83 -8.01
CA TYR A 105 1.60 13.25 -8.37
C TYR A 105 2.96 13.80 -7.93
N CYS A 106 3.89 13.84 -8.88
CA CYS A 106 5.31 14.06 -8.65
C CYS A 106 5.67 15.55 -8.64
N ALA A 107 6.64 15.93 -7.80
CA ALA A 107 7.24 17.26 -7.81
C ALA A 107 7.92 17.63 -9.16
N LEU A 108 8.20 16.63 -10.00
CA LEU A 108 8.69 16.83 -11.37
C LEU A 108 7.62 17.37 -12.35
N GLY A 109 6.41 17.65 -11.87
CA GLY A 109 5.29 18.14 -12.69
C GLY A 109 4.63 17.07 -13.54
N THR A 110 4.89 15.80 -13.26
CA THR A 110 4.33 14.65 -13.96
C THR A 110 3.48 13.79 -13.01
N GLU A 111 2.54 13.01 -13.57
CA GLU A 111 1.62 12.18 -12.81
C GLU A 111 1.60 10.73 -13.35
N PRO A 112 2.73 10.02 -13.28
CA PRO A 112 2.80 8.66 -13.81
C PRO A 112 1.83 7.71 -13.10
N MET A 113 1.28 6.79 -13.89
CA MET A 113 0.47 5.69 -13.40
C MET A 113 1.29 4.41 -13.38
N PHE A 114 1.00 3.54 -12.41
CA PHE A 114 1.69 2.27 -12.27
C PHE A 114 0.72 1.11 -12.12
N THR A 115 1.18 -0.05 -12.58
CA THR A 115 0.55 -1.34 -12.36
C THR A 115 1.57 -2.30 -11.75
N VAL A 116 1.09 -3.38 -11.12
CA VAL A 116 1.95 -4.39 -10.54
C VAL A 116 2.71 -5.13 -11.64
N ALA A 117 4.03 -5.13 -11.56
CA ALA A 117 4.91 -5.93 -12.42
C ALA A 117 5.17 -7.32 -11.83
N SER A 118 5.45 -7.37 -10.52
CA SER A 118 5.61 -8.61 -9.76
C SER A 118 5.30 -8.37 -8.28
N MET A 119 4.93 -9.42 -7.59
CA MET A 119 4.62 -9.39 -6.16
C MET A 119 4.94 -10.75 -5.53
N ASP A 120 5.49 -10.72 -4.34
CA ASP A 120 5.58 -11.87 -3.44
C ASP A 120 5.16 -11.48 -2.02
N LYS A 121 5.36 -12.36 -1.04
CA LYS A 121 4.96 -12.11 0.37
C LYS A 121 5.56 -10.83 0.95
N ASN A 122 6.78 -10.49 0.53
CA ASN A 122 7.57 -9.41 1.13
C ASN A 122 7.89 -8.27 0.15
N SER A 123 7.42 -8.33 -1.08
CA SER A 123 7.69 -7.28 -2.05
C SER A 123 6.55 -7.01 -3.01
N ILE A 124 6.46 -5.77 -3.47
CA ILE A 124 5.64 -5.34 -4.61
C ILE A 124 6.55 -4.51 -5.51
N GLN A 125 6.64 -4.88 -6.78
CA GLN A 125 7.33 -4.12 -7.81
C GLN A 125 6.33 -3.59 -8.82
N LEU A 126 6.47 -2.32 -9.16
CA LEU A 126 5.60 -1.61 -10.08
C LEU A 126 6.34 -1.24 -11.36
N LYS A 127 5.60 -1.22 -12.44
CA LYS A 127 6.03 -0.63 -13.72
C LYS A 127 5.07 0.47 -14.12
N SER A 128 5.58 1.49 -14.80
CA SER A 128 4.73 2.54 -15.36
C SER A 128 3.72 1.96 -16.35
N ASP A 129 2.50 2.44 -16.29
CA ASP A 129 1.54 2.35 -17.38
C ASP A 129 2.03 3.29 -18.50
N PRO A 130 1.98 2.90 -19.78
CA PRO A 130 2.39 3.78 -20.87
C PRO A 130 1.53 5.04 -21.00
N ARG A 131 0.42 5.12 -20.31
CA ARG A 131 -0.39 6.35 -20.18
C ARG A 131 0.04 7.15 -18.95
N PRO A 132 0.13 8.46 -18.98
CA PRO A 132 -0.28 9.42 -20.00
C PRO A 132 0.72 9.65 -21.14
N GLY A 133 1.71 8.79 -21.37
CA GLY A 133 2.60 8.91 -22.55
C GLY A 133 3.82 9.77 -22.29
N TYR A 134 4.48 9.63 -21.15
CA TYR A 134 5.74 10.31 -20.88
C TYR A 134 6.88 9.72 -21.70
N HIS A 135 7.66 10.61 -22.33
CA HIS A 135 8.83 10.27 -23.14
C HIS A 135 10.10 10.77 -22.46
N PRO A 136 11.12 9.92 -22.28
CA PRO A 136 12.37 10.29 -21.59
C PRO A 136 13.09 11.51 -22.20
N GLU A 137 12.94 11.72 -23.50
CA GLU A 137 13.56 12.86 -24.22
C GLU A 137 12.91 14.20 -23.88
N HIS A 138 11.71 14.21 -23.31
CA HIS A 138 10.92 15.43 -23.11
C HIS A 138 10.37 15.59 -21.70
N HIS A 139 10.44 14.54 -20.87
CA HIS A 139 9.83 14.55 -19.55
C HIS A 139 10.73 13.92 -18.48
N ASN A 140 10.77 14.55 -17.34
CA ASN A 140 11.30 13.96 -16.12
C ASN A 140 10.16 13.28 -15.37
N PHE A 141 10.28 12.00 -15.07
CA PHE A 141 9.21 11.23 -14.41
C PHE A 141 9.71 9.98 -13.70
N VAL A 142 8.92 9.50 -12.74
CA VAL A 142 9.17 8.21 -12.09
C VAL A 142 8.75 7.08 -13.03
N LYS A 143 9.70 6.21 -13.38
CA LYS A 143 9.51 5.08 -14.30
C LYS A 143 9.05 3.81 -13.60
N SER A 144 9.55 3.56 -12.40
CA SER A 144 9.19 2.38 -11.61
C SER A 144 9.29 2.69 -10.12
N MET A 145 8.53 1.95 -9.33
CA MET A 145 8.56 1.99 -7.87
C MET A 145 8.46 0.57 -7.32
N GLY A 146 8.88 0.37 -6.08
CA GLY A 146 8.72 -0.91 -5.41
C GLY A 146 8.93 -0.80 -3.91
N TRP A 147 8.27 -1.70 -3.17
CA TRP A 147 8.41 -1.84 -1.72
C TRP A 147 8.96 -3.22 -1.40
N THR A 148 9.96 -3.26 -0.53
CA THR A 148 10.48 -4.48 0.08
C THR A 148 10.29 -4.37 1.58
N PHE A 149 9.39 -5.18 2.11
CA PHE A 149 9.06 -5.24 3.53
C PHE A 149 10.08 -6.15 4.23
N LYS A 150 10.98 -5.60 5.02
CA LYS A 150 11.89 -6.38 5.87
C LYS A 150 11.11 -6.99 7.03
N ASP A 151 10.23 -6.20 7.61
CA ASP A 151 9.23 -6.60 8.62
C ASP A 151 8.04 -5.63 8.59
N GLU A 152 7.23 -5.58 9.65
CA GLU A 152 6.04 -4.70 9.72
C GLU A 152 6.40 -3.23 9.99
N ASN A 153 7.65 -2.94 10.38
CA ASN A 153 8.11 -1.61 10.79
C ASN A 153 9.34 -1.11 10.02
N ASP A 154 9.91 -1.90 9.12
CA ASP A 154 11.09 -1.53 8.32
C ASP A 154 10.86 -1.88 6.86
N VAL A 155 10.84 -0.86 6.02
CA VAL A 155 10.54 -0.99 4.59
C VAL A 155 11.59 -0.25 3.77
N ARG A 156 12.04 -0.89 2.69
CA ARG A 156 12.79 -0.26 1.62
C ARG A 156 11.83 0.09 0.49
N VAL A 157 11.90 1.32 0.01
CA VAL A 157 11.19 1.79 -1.18
C VAL A 157 12.21 2.10 -2.26
N ASP A 158 12.13 1.42 -3.38
CA ASP A 158 13.00 1.65 -4.54
C ASP A 158 12.24 2.45 -5.60
N ALA A 159 12.91 3.36 -6.28
CA ALA A 159 12.39 4.08 -7.44
C ALA A 159 13.46 4.22 -8.53
N THR A 160 13.01 4.18 -9.78
CA THR A 160 13.83 4.55 -10.94
C THR A 160 13.15 5.71 -11.64
N LEU A 161 13.91 6.74 -11.95
CA LEU A 161 13.44 7.95 -12.60
C LEU A 161 14.11 8.12 -13.96
N HIS A 162 13.40 8.73 -14.89
CA HIS A 162 14.02 9.41 -16.02
C HIS A 162 14.22 10.88 -15.64
N LEU A 163 15.48 11.33 -15.64
CA LEU A 163 15.87 12.72 -15.40
C LEU A 163 16.82 13.15 -16.51
N ASP A 164 16.43 14.17 -17.27
CA ASP A 164 17.20 14.72 -18.39
C ASP A 164 17.65 13.66 -19.41
N GLY A 165 16.75 12.72 -19.70
CA GLY A 165 16.99 11.63 -20.65
C GLY A 165 17.69 10.40 -20.06
N GLU A 166 18.22 10.48 -18.83
CA GLU A 166 18.96 9.40 -18.20
C GLU A 166 18.14 8.66 -17.14
N LEU A 167 18.45 7.38 -16.93
CA LEU A 167 17.88 6.59 -15.84
C LEU A 167 18.70 6.80 -14.58
N GLN A 168 18.01 7.18 -13.50
CA GLN A 168 18.60 7.33 -12.17
C GLN A 168 17.84 6.48 -11.17
N ALA A 169 18.58 5.74 -10.36
CA ALA A 169 18.04 4.93 -9.28
C ALA A 169 18.14 5.66 -7.95
N GLN A 170 17.10 5.50 -7.12
CA GLN A 170 17.10 5.97 -5.75
C GLN A 170 16.36 4.98 -4.85
N HIS A 171 16.60 5.07 -3.55
CA HIS A 171 15.84 4.28 -2.60
C HIS A 171 15.69 4.98 -1.26
N SER A 172 14.56 4.73 -0.61
CA SER A 172 14.32 5.16 0.76
C SER A 172 14.37 3.98 1.71
N MET A 173 14.93 4.21 2.90
CA MET A 173 14.84 3.32 4.04
C MET A 173 13.97 3.98 5.08
N ILE A 174 12.77 3.44 5.29
CA ILE A 174 11.76 4.06 6.16
C ILE A 174 11.35 3.10 7.27
N LYS A 175 11.07 3.69 8.43
CA LYS A 175 10.57 2.99 9.60
C LYS A 175 9.23 3.56 10.04
N ARG A 176 8.36 2.69 10.52
CA ARG A 176 7.08 3.08 11.08
C ARG A 176 7.28 3.88 12.36
N ILE A 177 6.56 4.99 12.49
CA ILE A 177 6.57 5.83 13.69
C ILE A 177 5.22 5.82 14.40
N ASN A 178 4.13 5.48 13.69
CA ASN A 178 2.76 5.30 14.24
C ASN A 178 1.96 4.29 13.42
#